data_f63e69c5034e9b68ac47b60a1f3735d1
#
_entry.id   f63e69c5034e9b68ac47b60a1f3735d1
#
_cell.length_a   1.000
_cell.length_b   1.000
_cell.length_c   1.000
_cell.angle_alpha   90.00
_cell.angle_beta   90.00
_cell.angle_gamma   90.00
#
_symmetry.space_group_name_H-M   'P 1'
#
loop_
_entity.id
_entity.type
_entity.pdbx_description
1 polymer ?
#
loop_
_entity_poly.entity_id
_entity_poly.type
_entity_poly.pdbx_seq_one_letter_code
_entity_poly.pdbx_strand_id
1 'polypeptide(L)'
;MPYPVPPSRLYPPRTAREGFRVRPLRLLEEAFRKSPGVVLAAGAGYGKTSLAAEPPAVYVSLAEEAKDPAVFLWHLLAAYENRAELAPVGALLEAGAWPKALEALLEALAPLGAHYLVLDEAHRAESPGVVRVLQGLLRLPGLRLLVLSRKAAPFAFLTVLSERELAFDPEEACQLAKALAPELPAFEVERALSLVRGWPLGLRLVLLAMRKGLRPELALESAEGLLAYLGQALPKEVLDRASRLALLGEVDEEEGAFLLPYAEDLLLERREGRICFHPLVRSALKALLPEGEARGLL
;
A
#
# COMPACT_ATOMS: atom_id res chain seq x y z
N MET A 1 13.00 -4.52 -23.23
CA MET A 1 12.55 -5.49 -22.19
C MET A 1 11.35 -6.25 -22.71
N PRO A 2 11.36 -7.59 -22.75
CA PRO A 2 10.22 -8.38 -23.22
C PRO A 2 9.02 -8.36 -22.26
N TYR A 3 9.22 -7.91 -21.01
CA TYR A 3 8.18 -7.74 -20.01
C TYR A 3 8.10 -6.29 -19.54
N PRO A 4 7.13 -5.50 -20.05
CA PRO A 4 6.99 -4.10 -19.66
C PRO A 4 6.41 -4.01 -18.24
N VAL A 5 7.18 -3.47 -17.31
CA VAL A 5 6.71 -3.13 -15.97
C VAL A 5 6.14 -1.72 -16.01
N PRO A 6 4.84 -1.53 -15.67
CA PRO A 6 4.26 -0.19 -15.64
C PRO A 6 5.01 0.73 -14.65
N PRO A 7 5.34 1.98 -15.03
CA PRO A 7 6.03 2.93 -14.15
C PRO A 7 5.32 3.13 -12.81
N SER A 8 3.99 3.11 -12.77
CA SER A 8 3.19 3.21 -11.56
C SER A 8 3.49 2.14 -10.50
N ARG A 9 4.13 1.03 -10.88
CA ARG A 9 4.56 -0.03 -9.95
C ARG A 9 5.96 0.19 -9.37
N LEU A 10 6.71 1.14 -9.89
CA LEU A 10 8.09 1.40 -9.49
C LEU A 10 8.24 2.59 -8.52
N TYR A 11 7.13 3.25 -8.21
CA TYR A 11 7.12 4.40 -7.31
C TYR A 11 6.08 4.22 -6.20
N PRO A 12 6.43 4.57 -4.95
CA PRO A 12 5.44 4.56 -3.87
C PRO A 12 4.35 5.61 -4.14
N PRO A 13 3.12 5.34 -3.71
CA PRO A 13 2.07 6.36 -3.77
C PRO A 13 2.48 7.59 -2.95
N ARG A 14 2.14 8.78 -3.45
CA ARG A 14 2.29 10.02 -2.68
C ARG A 14 1.22 10.05 -1.59
N THR A 15 1.49 9.43 -0.48
CA THR A 15 0.65 9.55 0.72
C THR A 15 0.96 10.86 1.43
N ALA A 16 -0.05 11.53 1.98
CA ALA A 16 0.18 12.63 2.89
C ALA A 16 1.05 12.10 4.05
N ARG A 17 2.20 12.75 4.29
CA ARG A 17 3.07 12.44 5.43
C ARG A 17 2.33 12.84 6.69
N GLU A 18 1.72 11.90 7.33
CA GLU A 18 1.11 12.07 8.63
C GLU A 18 2.21 11.83 9.67
N GLY A 19 2.85 12.93 10.14
CA GLY A 19 4.02 12.89 11.04
C GLY A 19 3.79 12.25 12.42
N PHE A 20 2.64 11.61 12.63
CA PHE A 20 2.27 11.00 13.91
C PHE A 20 2.49 9.48 14.01
N ARG A 21 2.99 8.82 12.94
CA ARG A 21 3.29 7.37 12.96
C ARG A 21 4.67 7.05 13.55
N VAL A 22 4.99 7.67 14.69
CA VAL A 22 6.33 7.59 15.32
C VAL A 22 6.60 6.19 15.88
N ARG A 23 5.61 5.57 16.56
CA ARG A 23 5.78 4.25 17.18
C ARG A 23 6.04 3.14 16.15
N PRO A 24 5.23 2.96 15.08
CA PRO A 24 5.51 1.94 14.08
C PRO A 24 6.84 2.15 13.36
N LEU A 25 7.25 3.39 13.08
CA LEU A 25 8.57 3.69 12.49
C LEU A 25 9.70 3.26 13.40
N ARG A 26 9.62 3.55 14.71
CA ARG A 26 10.60 3.08 15.69
C ARG A 26 10.68 1.56 15.75
N LEU A 27 9.52 0.88 15.77
CA LEU A 27 9.47 -0.59 15.75
C LEU A 27 10.09 -1.17 14.47
N LEU A 28 9.86 -0.53 13.32
CA LEU A 28 10.48 -0.90 12.05
C LEU A 28 12.01 -0.76 12.10
N GLU A 29 12.52 0.34 12.62
CA GLU A 29 13.97 0.53 12.83
C GLU A 29 14.56 -0.51 13.76
N GLU A 30 13.90 -0.79 14.89
CA GLU A 30 14.32 -1.81 15.85
C GLU A 30 14.34 -3.22 15.20
N ALA A 31 13.35 -3.52 14.34
CA ALA A 31 13.30 -4.76 13.58
C ALA A 31 14.49 -4.87 12.60
N PHE A 32 14.81 -3.79 11.88
CA PHE A 32 15.96 -3.75 10.98
C PHE A 32 17.33 -3.79 11.66
N ARG A 33 17.42 -3.47 12.95
CA ARG A 33 18.65 -3.71 13.72
C ARG A 33 18.90 -5.20 14.00
N LYS A 34 17.83 -6.00 14.00
CA LYS A 34 17.88 -7.44 14.32
C LYS A 34 17.93 -8.33 13.06
N SER A 35 17.38 -7.85 11.95
CA SER A 35 17.22 -8.63 10.72
C SER A 35 17.30 -7.73 9.49
N PRO A 36 17.95 -8.16 8.40
CA PRO A 36 17.96 -7.42 7.13
C PRO A 36 16.58 -7.41 6.44
N GLY A 37 15.66 -8.29 6.85
CA GLY A 37 14.34 -8.41 6.24
C GLY A 37 13.21 -8.29 7.25
N VAL A 38 12.25 -7.42 6.95
CA VAL A 38 11.05 -7.18 7.77
C VAL A 38 9.81 -7.29 6.91
N VAL A 39 8.75 -7.90 7.43
CA VAL A 39 7.43 -7.90 6.81
C VAL A 39 6.43 -7.14 7.67
N LEU A 40 5.74 -6.16 7.06
CA LEU A 40 4.54 -5.55 7.63
C LEU A 40 3.34 -6.38 7.19
N ALA A 41 2.82 -7.20 8.09
CA ALA A 41 1.74 -8.13 7.81
C ALA A 41 0.43 -7.65 8.45
N ALA A 42 -0.39 -6.97 7.67
CA ALA A 42 -1.65 -6.44 8.16
C ALA A 42 -2.67 -6.29 7.02
N GLY A 43 -3.94 -6.26 7.36
CA GLY A 43 -5.04 -5.98 6.44
C GLY A 43 -4.89 -4.64 5.71
N ALA A 44 -5.86 -4.35 4.85
CA ALA A 44 -5.93 -3.04 4.19
C ALA A 44 -6.15 -1.92 5.22
N GLY A 45 -5.61 -0.73 4.96
CA GLY A 45 -5.84 0.44 5.81
C GLY A 45 -5.01 0.52 7.09
N TYR A 46 -4.01 -0.36 7.28
CA TYR A 46 -3.07 -0.26 8.42
C TYR A 46 -1.87 0.67 8.14
N GLY A 47 -1.84 1.37 7.00
CA GLY A 47 -0.81 2.36 6.68
C GLY A 47 0.55 1.76 6.31
N LYS A 48 0.62 0.50 5.87
CA LYS A 48 1.88 -0.16 5.47
C LYS A 48 2.66 0.62 4.42
N THR A 49 1.99 1.00 3.33
CA THR A 49 2.60 1.74 2.23
C THR A 49 3.05 3.14 2.66
N SER A 50 2.28 3.80 3.53
CA SER A 50 2.66 5.11 4.09
C SER A 50 3.92 5.04 4.93
N LEU A 51 4.10 3.96 5.73
CA LEU A 51 5.32 3.73 6.51
C LEU A 51 6.54 3.42 5.63
N ALA A 52 6.32 2.80 4.48
CA ALA A 52 7.38 2.42 3.54
C ALA A 52 7.87 3.57 2.65
N ALA A 53 7.14 4.68 2.57
CA ALA A 53 7.46 5.83 1.70
C ALA A 53 8.56 6.77 2.26
N GLU A 54 9.04 6.53 3.48
CA GLU A 54 9.95 7.46 4.19
C GLU A 54 11.39 7.51 3.68
N PRO A 55 12.15 6.44 3.46
CA PRO A 55 13.50 6.53 2.92
C PRO A 55 13.51 6.54 1.39
N PRO A 56 14.56 7.07 0.73
CA PRO A 56 14.78 6.88 -0.69
C PRO A 56 15.00 5.38 -0.97
N ALA A 57 13.93 4.67 -1.21
CA ALA A 57 13.91 3.24 -1.40
C ALA A 57 13.76 2.88 -2.88
N VAL A 58 14.27 1.73 -3.27
CA VAL A 58 13.82 1.04 -4.48
C VAL A 58 12.46 0.44 -4.15
N TYR A 59 11.45 0.76 -4.93
CA TYR A 59 10.07 0.36 -4.67
C TYR A 59 9.51 -0.47 -5.82
N VAL A 60 8.81 -1.54 -5.47
CA VAL A 60 8.11 -2.41 -6.42
C VAL A 60 6.75 -2.79 -5.86
N SER A 61 5.68 -2.45 -6.56
CA SER A 61 4.33 -2.95 -6.29
C SER A 61 4.08 -4.21 -7.13
N LEU A 62 3.80 -5.32 -6.46
CA LEU A 62 3.66 -6.64 -7.08
C LEU A 62 2.20 -6.93 -7.47
N ALA A 63 2.02 -7.72 -8.52
CA ALA A 63 0.72 -8.24 -8.93
C ALA A 63 0.81 -9.75 -9.16
N GLU A 64 -0.30 -10.39 -9.53
CA GLU A 64 -0.39 -11.85 -9.58
C GLU A 64 0.58 -12.53 -10.56
N GLU A 65 0.91 -11.87 -11.65
CA GLU A 65 1.88 -12.36 -12.64
C GLU A 65 3.29 -12.50 -12.05
N ALA A 66 3.62 -11.73 -11.03
CA ALA A 66 4.90 -11.84 -10.31
C ALA A 66 5.00 -13.09 -9.40
N LYS A 67 4.01 -14.00 -9.39
CA LYS A 67 4.15 -15.36 -8.83
C LYS A 67 5.19 -16.17 -9.60
N ASP A 68 5.36 -15.91 -10.89
CA ASP A 68 6.48 -16.44 -11.67
C ASP A 68 7.77 -15.74 -11.24
N PRO A 69 8.80 -16.48 -10.76
CA PRO A 69 10.06 -15.88 -10.32
C PRO A 69 10.81 -15.13 -11.43
N ALA A 70 10.64 -15.51 -12.69
CA ALA A 70 11.24 -14.78 -13.80
C ALA A 70 10.56 -13.41 -13.98
N VAL A 71 9.23 -13.36 -13.91
CA VAL A 71 8.47 -12.10 -13.95
C VAL A 71 8.80 -11.24 -12.73
N PHE A 72 8.92 -11.83 -11.56
CA PHE A 72 9.35 -11.12 -10.35
C PHE A 72 10.73 -10.47 -10.53
N LEU A 73 11.69 -11.20 -11.10
CA LEU A 73 13.02 -10.68 -11.40
C LEU A 73 12.99 -9.55 -12.43
N TRP A 74 12.06 -9.59 -13.42
CA TRP A 74 11.86 -8.46 -14.34
C TRP A 74 11.40 -7.20 -13.64
N HIS A 75 10.53 -7.31 -12.62
CA HIS A 75 10.14 -6.16 -11.80
C HIS A 75 11.33 -5.58 -11.02
N LEU A 76 12.18 -6.43 -10.43
CA LEU A 76 13.39 -5.98 -9.76
C LEU A 76 14.36 -5.31 -10.74
N LEU A 77 14.56 -5.90 -11.91
CA LEU A 77 15.42 -5.35 -12.95
C LEU A 77 14.97 -3.95 -13.36
N ALA A 78 13.68 -3.76 -13.60
CA ALA A 78 13.13 -2.44 -13.92
C ALA A 78 13.33 -1.43 -12.77
N ALA A 79 13.16 -1.86 -11.53
CA ALA A 79 13.32 -0.97 -10.36
C ALA A 79 14.78 -0.54 -10.11
N TYR A 80 15.74 -1.35 -10.54
CA TYR A 80 17.17 -1.08 -10.39
C TYR A 80 17.85 -0.57 -11.67
N GLU A 81 17.13 -0.36 -12.77
CA GLU A 81 17.64 -0.03 -14.10
C GLU A 81 18.70 1.09 -14.11
N ASN A 82 18.50 2.13 -13.30
CA ASN A 82 19.40 3.27 -13.20
C ASN A 82 20.44 3.16 -12.07
N ARG A 83 20.59 2.00 -11.43
CA ARG A 83 21.41 1.83 -10.22
C ARG A 83 22.51 0.77 -10.36
N ALA A 84 22.40 -0.13 -11.33
CA ALA A 84 23.33 -1.22 -11.53
C ALA A 84 23.43 -1.62 -13.00
N GLU A 85 24.52 -2.31 -13.38
CA GLU A 85 24.69 -2.91 -14.70
C GLU A 85 23.88 -4.23 -14.76
N LEU A 86 22.74 -4.20 -15.42
CA LEU A 86 21.74 -5.28 -15.41
C LEU A 86 21.56 -6.01 -16.75
N ALA A 87 22.30 -5.61 -17.80
CA ALA A 87 22.20 -6.24 -19.12
C ALA A 87 22.41 -7.76 -19.10
N PRO A 88 23.38 -8.32 -18.34
CA PRO A 88 23.54 -9.77 -18.22
C PRO A 88 22.35 -10.47 -17.57
N VAL A 89 21.70 -9.83 -16.60
CA VAL A 89 20.50 -10.36 -15.91
C VAL A 89 19.35 -10.47 -16.91
N GLY A 90 19.11 -9.42 -17.71
CA GLY A 90 18.09 -9.40 -18.74
C GLY A 90 18.27 -10.53 -19.76
N ALA A 91 19.49 -10.72 -20.28
CA ALA A 91 19.79 -11.79 -21.23
C ALA A 91 19.52 -13.20 -20.66
N LEU A 92 19.81 -13.43 -19.39
CA LEU A 92 19.53 -14.71 -18.73
C LEU A 92 18.02 -14.93 -18.52
N LEU A 93 17.25 -13.87 -18.23
CA LEU A 93 15.79 -13.96 -18.13
C LEU A 93 15.16 -14.24 -19.48
N GLU A 94 15.63 -13.62 -20.56
CA GLU A 94 15.19 -13.91 -21.93
C GLU A 94 15.46 -15.35 -22.34
N ALA A 95 16.57 -15.93 -21.87
CA ALA A 95 16.92 -17.33 -22.07
C ALA A 95 16.13 -18.30 -21.14
N GLY A 96 15.22 -17.82 -20.29
CA GLY A 96 14.45 -18.63 -19.34
C GLY A 96 15.27 -19.17 -18.16
N ALA A 97 16.48 -18.66 -17.96
CA ALA A 97 17.41 -19.15 -16.94
C ALA A 97 17.32 -18.33 -15.63
N TRP A 98 16.12 -18.19 -15.07
CA TRP A 98 15.88 -17.33 -13.90
C TRP A 98 16.77 -17.65 -12.67
N PRO A 99 17.16 -18.90 -12.35
CA PRO A 99 18.07 -19.15 -11.23
C PRO A 99 19.45 -18.51 -11.43
N LYS A 100 19.98 -18.55 -12.67
CA LYS A 100 21.25 -17.88 -13.02
C LYS A 100 21.09 -16.37 -13.08
N ALA A 101 19.92 -15.89 -13.54
CA ALA A 101 19.58 -14.45 -13.51
C ALA A 101 19.53 -13.91 -12.08
N LEU A 102 19.05 -14.70 -11.11
CA LEU A 102 19.12 -14.32 -9.69
C LEU A 102 20.55 -14.16 -9.21
N GLU A 103 21.43 -15.11 -9.53
CA GLU A 103 22.86 -15.04 -9.15
C GLU A 103 23.51 -13.78 -9.75
N ALA A 104 23.32 -13.54 -11.04
CA ALA A 104 23.84 -12.35 -11.72
C ALA A 104 23.25 -11.04 -11.13
N LEU A 105 21.97 -11.04 -10.74
CA LEU A 105 21.36 -9.89 -10.07
C LEU A 105 22.03 -9.62 -8.72
N LEU A 106 22.24 -10.65 -7.91
CA LEU A 106 22.91 -10.50 -6.62
C LEU A 106 24.33 -9.95 -6.76
N GLU A 107 25.09 -10.42 -7.75
CA GLU A 107 26.42 -9.89 -8.07
C GLU A 107 26.36 -8.42 -8.49
N ALA A 108 25.42 -8.05 -9.35
CA ALA A 108 25.25 -6.68 -9.81
C ALA A 108 24.78 -5.72 -8.70
N LEU A 109 24.02 -6.18 -7.73
CA LEU A 109 23.52 -5.36 -6.62
C LEU A 109 24.51 -5.27 -5.44
N ALA A 110 25.42 -6.21 -5.28
CA ALA A 110 26.36 -6.23 -4.17
C ALA A 110 27.18 -4.94 -3.99
N PRO A 111 27.64 -4.24 -5.05
CA PRO A 111 28.36 -2.98 -4.93
C PRO A 111 27.53 -1.79 -4.44
N LEU A 112 26.20 -1.85 -4.47
CA LEU A 112 25.31 -0.73 -4.09
C LEU A 112 25.41 -0.38 -2.59
N GLY A 113 25.88 -1.31 -1.76
CA GLY A 113 25.99 -1.09 -0.31
C GLY A 113 24.64 -0.92 0.37
N ALA A 114 24.57 -0.01 1.35
CA ALA A 114 23.37 0.18 2.17
C ALA A 114 22.24 0.84 1.38
N HIS A 115 21.13 0.12 1.19
CA HIS A 115 19.93 0.62 0.54
C HIS A 115 18.67 -0.12 0.99
N TYR A 116 17.50 0.47 0.70
CA TYR A 116 16.20 -0.12 0.99
C TYR A 116 15.55 -0.64 -0.29
N LEU A 117 14.97 -1.84 -0.21
CA LEU A 117 14.05 -2.39 -1.20
C LEU A 117 12.70 -2.62 -0.55
N VAL A 118 11.66 -1.99 -1.11
CA VAL A 118 10.28 -2.16 -0.68
C VAL A 118 9.52 -2.98 -1.71
N LEU A 119 8.90 -4.06 -1.26
CA LEU A 119 8.04 -4.91 -2.06
C LEU A 119 6.60 -4.78 -1.54
N ASP A 120 5.78 -4.02 -2.24
CA ASP A 120 4.38 -3.81 -1.86
C ASP A 120 3.45 -4.84 -2.53
N GLU A 121 2.29 -5.08 -1.92
CA GLU A 121 1.29 -6.09 -2.33
C GLU A 121 1.89 -7.51 -2.48
N ALA A 122 2.93 -7.84 -1.70
CA ALA A 122 3.70 -9.08 -1.85
C ALA A 122 2.87 -10.36 -1.72
N HIS A 123 1.73 -10.32 -1.03
CA HIS A 123 0.79 -11.44 -0.97
C HIS A 123 0.20 -11.86 -2.33
N ARG A 124 0.30 -11.01 -3.34
CA ARG A 124 -0.13 -11.32 -4.72
C ARG A 124 0.89 -12.15 -5.48
N ALA A 125 2.15 -12.04 -5.11
CA ALA A 125 3.28 -12.72 -5.76
C ALA A 125 3.76 -13.97 -4.97
N GLU A 126 2.92 -14.53 -4.11
CA GLU A 126 3.27 -15.67 -3.27
C GLU A 126 3.53 -16.92 -4.09
N SER A 127 4.80 -17.39 -4.08
CA SER A 127 5.20 -18.68 -4.64
C SER A 127 6.54 -19.16 -4.03
N PRO A 128 6.85 -20.47 -4.06
CA PRO A 128 8.14 -20.99 -3.60
C PRO A 128 9.34 -20.38 -4.34
N GLY A 129 9.17 -20.07 -5.64
CA GLY A 129 10.21 -19.43 -6.45
C GLY A 129 10.52 -18.01 -5.97
N VAL A 130 9.49 -17.21 -5.69
CA VAL A 130 9.63 -15.86 -5.13
C VAL A 130 10.27 -15.89 -3.74
N VAL A 131 9.84 -16.80 -2.87
CA VAL A 131 10.47 -17.00 -1.55
C VAL A 131 11.98 -17.25 -1.70
N ARG A 132 12.39 -18.10 -2.66
CA ARG A 132 13.82 -18.36 -2.95
C ARG A 132 14.55 -17.09 -3.40
N VAL A 133 13.93 -16.25 -4.25
CA VAL A 133 14.51 -14.97 -4.65
C VAL A 133 14.71 -14.06 -3.45
N LEU A 134 13.70 -13.94 -2.57
CA LEU A 134 13.79 -13.11 -1.35
C LEU A 134 14.89 -13.59 -0.41
N GLN A 135 15.00 -14.92 -0.22
CA GLN A 135 16.08 -15.51 0.58
C GLN A 135 17.48 -15.24 -0.02
N GLY A 136 17.57 -15.18 -1.35
CA GLY A 136 18.79 -14.74 -2.06
C GLY A 136 19.12 -13.29 -1.76
N LEU A 137 18.16 -12.39 -1.92
CA LEU A 137 18.32 -10.95 -1.66
C LEU A 137 18.78 -10.65 -0.24
N LEU A 138 18.29 -11.39 0.76
CA LEU A 138 18.71 -11.22 2.17
C LEU A 138 20.19 -11.51 2.43
N ARG A 139 20.92 -12.12 1.48
CA ARG A 139 22.36 -12.34 1.57
C ARG A 139 23.17 -11.13 1.12
N LEU A 140 22.53 -10.14 0.48
CA LEU A 140 23.21 -8.93 0.03
C LEU A 140 23.62 -8.07 1.22
N PRO A 141 24.91 -7.70 1.32
CA PRO A 141 25.39 -6.85 2.39
C PRO A 141 24.76 -5.44 2.26
N GLY A 142 24.21 -4.93 3.36
CA GLY A 142 23.63 -3.59 3.40
C GLY A 142 22.20 -3.47 2.84
N LEU A 143 21.64 -4.50 2.23
CA LEU A 143 20.22 -4.48 1.83
C LEU A 143 19.32 -4.53 3.07
N ARG A 144 18.33 -3.64 3.09
CA ARG A 144 17.19 -3.67 3.99
C ARG A 144 15.93 -3.95 3.19
N LEU A 145 15.42 -5.19 3.32
CA LEU A 145 14.24 -5.66 2.59
C LEU A 145 12.98 -5.44 3.43
N LEU A 146 12.07 -4.60 2.94
CA LEU A 146 10.75 -4.35 3.52
C LEU A 146 9.67 -4.96 2.65
N VAL A 147 8.96 -5.95 3.19
CA VAL A 147 7.85 -6.62 2.51
C VAL A 147 6.52 -6.16 3.09
N LEU A 148 5.63 -5.66 2.26
CA LEU A 148 4.28 -5.26 2.66
C LEU A 148 3.30 -6.32 2.18
N SER A 149 2.60 -6.94 3.11
CA SER A 149 1.73 -8.08 2.83
C SER A 149 0.44 -8.00 3.65
N ARG A 150 -0.61 -8.67 3.19
CA ARG A 150 -1.83 -8.88 3.99
C ARG A 150 -1.70 -10.09 4.91
N LYS A 151 -0.73 -10.97 4.66
CA LYS A 151 -0.50 -12.21 5.39
C LYS A 151 0.97 -12.32 5.79
N ALA A 152 1.23 -12.82 6.99
CA ALA A 152 2.59 -13.11 7.46
C ALA A 152 3.12 -14.45 6.94
N ALA A 153 2.25 -15.44 6.76
CA ALA A 153 2.60 -16.86 6.58
C ALA A 153 3.64 -17.12 5.48
N PRO A 154 3.58 -16.54 4.26
CA PRO A 154 4.58 -16.82 3.23
C PRO A 154 5.97 -16.28 3.56
N PHE A 155 6.04 -15.29 4.47
CA PHE A 155 7.23 -14.50 4.79
C PHE A 155 7.67 -14.69 6.25
N ALA A 156 7.29 -15.79 6.90
CA ALA A 156 7.60 -16.06 8.31
C ALA A 156 9.13 -16.21 8.60
N PHE A 157 9.97 -16.28 7.56
CA PHE A 157 11.42 -16.21 7.69
C PHE A 157 11.95 -14.78 7.87
N LEU A 158 11.10 -13.75 7.73
CA LEU A 158 11.40 -12.35 8.01
C LEU A 158 10.96 -11.99 9.44
N THR A 159 11.46 -10.86 9.96
CA THR A 159 10.91 -10.29 11.18
C THR A 159 9.51 -9.73 10.90
N VAL A 160 8.50 -10.23 11.62
CA VAL A 160 7.10 -9.86 11.39
C VAL A 160 6.69 -8.71 12.31
N LEU A 161 6.17 -7.64 11.73
CA LEU A 161 5.35 -6.62 12.40
C LEU A 161 3.91 -6.79 11.94
N SER A 162 3.02 -7.11 12.87
CA SER A 162 1.63 -7.46 12.61
C SER A 162 0.69 -6.26 12.75
N GLU A 163 -0.61 -6.51 12.62
CA GLU A 163 -1.64 -5.51 12.89
C GLU A 163 -1.52 -4.87 14.27
N ARG A 164 -1.09 -5.64 15.27
CA ARG A 164 -0.91 -5.17 16.64
C ARG A 164 0.13 -4.06 16.73
N GLU A 165 1.26 -4.22 16.05
CA GLU A 165 2.34 -3.23 15.99
C GLU A 165 1.96 -2.01 15.14
N LEU A 166 1.08 -2.22 14.15
CA LEU A 166 0.63 -1.19 13.20
C LEU A 166 -0.66 -0.48 13.62
N ALA A 167 -1.41 -1.01 14.59
CA ALA A 167 -2.59 -0.35 15.12
C ALA A 167 -2.23 0.99 15.76
N PHE A 168 -3.12 1.98 15.71
CA PHE A 168 -2.95 3.23 16.46
C PHE A 168 -3.02 2.98 17.97
N ASP A 169 -2.13 3.65 18.69
CA ASP A 169 -2.26 3.84 20.13
C ASP A 169 -3.05 5.14 20.45
N PRO A 170 -3.36 5.41 21.73
CA PRO A 170 -4.10 6.60 22.11
C PRO A 170 -3.41 7.92 21.75
N GLU A 171 -2.08 7.97 21.78
CA GLU A 171 -1.31 9.17 21.43
C GLU A 171 -1.40 9.46 19.91
N GLU A 172 -1.16 8.44 19.09
CA GLU A 172 -1.31 8.53 17.62
C GLU A 172 -2.76 8.90 17.24
N ALA A 173 -3.76 8.32 17.94
CA ALA A 173 -5.16 8.64 17.71
C ALA A 173 -5.50 10.11 18.03
N CYS A 174 -4.99 10.63 19.15
CA CYS A 174 -5.15 12.04 19.51
C CYS A 174 -4.49 12.98 18.50
N GLN A 175 -3.31 12.62 17.99
CA GLN A 175 -2.63 13.42 16.96
C GLN A 175 -3.40 13.44 15.66
N LEU A 176 -3.94 12.29 15.22
CA LEU A 176 -4.81 12.22 14.05
C LEU A 176 -6.08 13.06 14.24
N ALA A 177 -6.72 12.96 15.41
CA ALA A 177 -7.93 13.72 15.71
C ALA A 177 -7.68 15.24 15.69
N LYS A 178 -6.54 15.72 16.27
CA LYS A 178 -6.16 17.15 16.19
C LYS A 178 -6.00 17.63 14.75
N ALA A 179 -5.57 16.77 13.84
CA ALA A 179 -5.42 17.12 12.43
C ALA A 179 -6.75 17.11 11.65
N LEU A 180 -7.64 16.16 11.94
CA LEU A 180 -8.86 15.93 11.16
C LEU A 180 -10.12 16.52 11.76
N ALA A 181 -10.22 16.53 13.08
CA ALA A 181 -11.43 16.92 13.82
C ALA A 181 -11.02 17.56 15.18
N PRO A 182 -10.34 18.73 15.16
CA PRO A 182 -9.79 19.37 16.36
C PRO A 182 -10.83 19.78 17.39
N GLU A 183 -12.09 19.87 16.98
CA GLU A 183 -13.25 20.20 17.83
C GLU A 183 -13.71 19.03 18.70
N LEU A 184 -13.32 17.78 18.39
CA LEU A 184 -13.75 16.61 19.15
C LEU A 184 -13.04 16.55 20.52
N PRO A 185 -13.80 16.33 21.60
CA PRO A 185 -13.23 16.16 22.92
C PRO A 185 -12.50 14.80 23.03
N ALA A 186 -11.51 14.72 23.93
CA ALA A 186 -10.64 13.55 24.07
C ALA A 186 -11.42 12.24 24.30
N PHE A 187 -12.50 12.26 25.08
CA PHE A 187 -13.30 11.07 25.35
C PHE A 187 -13.99 10.50 24.10
N GLU A 188 -14.36 11.36 23.15
CA GLU A 188 -14.91 10.93 21.86
C GLU A 188 -13.84 10.28 20.98
N VAL A 189 -12.62 10.79 21.02
CA VAL A 189 -11.47 10.20 20.31
C VAL A 189 -11.15 8.81 20.87
N GLU A 190 -11.14 8.65 22.20
CA GLU A 190 -10.94 7.35 22.86
C GLU A 190 -12.05 6.36 22.51
N ARG A 191 -13.30 6.84 22.48
CA ARG A 191 -14.44 6.02 22.03
C ARG A 191 -14.29 5.58 20.59
N ALA A 192 -13.90 6.50 19.68
CA ALA A 192 -13.64 6.21 18.28
C ALA A 192 -12.52 5.16 18.13
N LEU A 193 -11.40 5.34 18.86
CA LEU A 193 -10.27 4.40 18.85
C LEU A 193 -10.70 2.99 19.30
N SER A 194 -11.48 2.90 20.38
CA SER A 194 -12.01 1.63 20.92
C SER A 194 -12.94 0.94 19.92
N LEU A 195 -13.80 1.70 19.24
CA LEU A 195 -14.73 1.19 18.24
C LEU A 195 -13.99 0.52 17.06
N VAL A 196 -12.89 1.11 16.60
CA VAL A 196 -12.09 0.60 15.49
C VAL A 196 -10.97 -0.34 15.92
N ARG A 197 -10.79 -0.58 17.21
CA ARG A 197 -9.71 -1.40 17.77
C ARG A 197 -8.32 -1.00 17.26
N GLY A 198 -8.08 0.30 17.12
CA GLY A 198 -6.83 0.85 16.62
C GLY A 198 -6.60 0.75 15.12
N TRP A 199 -7.57 0.29 14.33
CA TRP A 199 -7.44 0.25 12.87
C TRP A 199 -7.31 1.66 12.28
N PRO A 200 -6.14 2.04 11.69
CA PRO A 200 -5.85 3.42 11.31
C PRO A 200 -6.85 4.03 10.33
N LEU A 201 -7.19 3.30 9.27
CA LEU A 201 -8.17 3.78 8.29
C LEU A 201 -9.56 3.90 8.89
N GLY A 202 -9.96 2.93 9.71
CA GLY A 202 -11.24 2.97 10.44
C GLY A 202 -11.32 4.18 11.34
N LEU A 203 -10.27 4.49 12.10
CA LEU A 203 -10.23 5.68 12.94
C LEU A 203 -10.38 6.97 12.13
N ARG A 204 -9.66 7.07 11.01
CA ARG A 204 -9.80 8.21 10.10
C ARG A 204 -11.24 8.40 9.62
N LEU A 205 -11.88 7.34 9.17
CA LEU A 205 -13.28 7.38 8.70
C LEU A 205 -14.26 7.78 9.81
N VAL A 206 -14.07 7.22 11.02
CA VAL A 206 -14.91 7.57 12.18
C VAL A 206 -14.75 9.03 12.56
N LEU A 207 -13.53 9.55 12.64
CA LEU A 207 -13.26 10.95 12.97
C LEU A 207 -13.86 11.90 11.91
N LEU A 208 -13.76 11.57 10.62
CA LEU A 208 -14.37 12.35 9.55
C LEU A 208 -15.91 12.33 9.63
N ALA A 209 -16.50 11.19 9.95
CA ALA A 209 -17.95 11.07 10.15
C ALA A 209 -18.42 11.92 11.35
N MET A 210 -17.71 11.82 12.49
CA MET A 210 -18.03 12.60 13.70
C MET A 210 -17.89 14.11 13.45
N ARG A 211 -16.86 14.55 12.74
CA ARG A 211 -16.68 15.96 12.31
C ARG A 211 -17.89 16.50 11.54
N LYS A 212 -18.55 15.63 10.76
CA LYS A 212 -19.76 15.96 9.98
C LYS A 212 -21.06 15.77 10.77
N GLY A 213 -20.98 15.39 12.04
CA GLY A 213 -22.16 15.10 12.89
C GLY A 213 -22.87 13.79 12.52
N LEU A 214 -22.20 12.90 11.78
CA LEU A 214 -22.72 11.59 11.39
C LEU A 214 -22.44 10.53 12.46
N ARG A 215 -23.25 9.47 12.49
CA ARG A 215 -23.04 8.35 13.42
C ARG A 215 -21.79 7.56 13.03
N PRO A 216 -20.81 7.42 13.92
CA PRO A 216 -19.54 6.75 13.60
C PRO A 216 -19.70 5.26 13.27
N GLU A 217 -20.72 4.61 13.86
CA GLU A 217 -21.00 3.20 13.62
C GLU A 217 -21.34 2.92 12.15
N LEU A 218 -22.03 3.85 11.47
CA LEU A 218 -22.39 3.71 10.05
C LEU A 218 -21.17 3.58 9.13
N ALA A 219 -20.04 4.17 9.49
CA ALA A 219 -18.84 4.13 8.65
C ALA A 219 -18.08 2.77 8.69
N LEU A 220 -18.43 1.86 9.62
CA LEU A 220 -17.58 0.69 9.94
C LEU A 220 -18.27 -0.67 9.80
N GLU A 221 -19.61 -0.73 9.82
CA GLU A 221 -20.32 -2.00 9.97
C GLU A 221 -20.24 -2.93 8.73
N SER A 222 -19.96 -2.37 7.54
CA SER A 222 -19.84 -3.16 6.31
C SER A 222 -19.41 -2.27 5.12
N ALA A 223 -19.26 -2.87 3.93
CA ALA A 223 -19.20 -2.11 2.67
C ALA A 223 -20.43 -1.20 2.52
N GLU A 224 -21.58 -1.62 3.03
CA GLU A 224 -22.83 -0.86 3.07
C GLU A 224 -22.73 0.36 4.00
N GLY A 225 -22.08 0.22 5.18
CA GLY A 225 -21.81 1.34 6.09
C GLY A 225 -20.88 2.38 5.48
N LEU A 226 -19.83 1.95 4.80
CA LEU A 226 -18.97 2.86 4.06
C LEU A 226 -19.72 3.55 2.92
N LEU A 227 -20.60 2.84 2.21
CA LEU A 227 -21.48 3.42 1.19
C LEU A 227 -22.47 4.42 1.77
N ALA A 228 -23.08 4.10 2.92
CA ALA A 228 -23.98 5.02 3.62
C ALA A 228 -23.24 6.29 4.07
N TYR A 229 -21.99 6.16 4.55
CA TYR A 229 -21.14 7.31 4.85
C TYR A 229 -20.87 8.15 3.60
N LEU A 230 -20.40 7.52 2.50
CA LEU A 230 -20.08 8.22 1.26
C LEU A 230 -21.32 8.91 0.67
N GLY A 231 -22.51 8.27 0.76
CA GLY A 231 -23.77 8.82 0.33
C GLY A 231 -24.24 10.07 1.12
N GLN A 232 -23.78 10.21 2.37
CA GLN A 232 -24.05 11.40 3.20
C GLN A 232 -22.92 12.43 3.09
N ALA A 233 -21.69 11.99 2.87
CA ALA A 233 -20.50 12.84 2.81
C ALA A 233 -20.34 13.55 1.47
N LEU A 234 -20.86 12.96 0.37
CA LEU A 234 -20.65 13.41 -1.00
C LEU A 234 -21.96 13.87 -1.65
N PRO A 235 -21.93 14.90 -2.52
CA PRO A 235 -23.04 15.17 -3.42
C PRO A 235 -23.34 13.96 -4.31
N LYS A 236 -24.63 13.70 -4.57
CA LYS A 236 -25.08 12.54 -5.37
C LYS A 236 -24.37 12.44 -6.73
N GLU A 237 -24.23 13.58 -7.42
CA GLU A 237 -23.56 13.63 -8.72
C GLU A 237 -22.08 13.23 -8.66
N VAL A 238 -21.39 13.62 -7.56
CA VAL A 238 -20.00 13.23 -7.32
C VAL A 238 -19.91 11.74 -7.04
N LEU A 239 -20.81 11.20 -6.21
CA LEU A 239 -20.86 9.79 -5.88
C LEU A 239 -21.11 8.91 -7.12
N ASP A 240 -22.08 9.29 -7.96
CA ASP A 240 -22.41 8.56 -9.19
C ASP A 240 -21.23 8.55 -10.19
N ARG A 241 -20.54 9.68 -10.35
CA ARG A 241 -19.36 9.76 -11.20
C ARG A 241 -18.16 9.00 -10.61
N ALA A 242 -17.93 9.13 -9.31
CA ALA A 242 -16.86 8.40 -8.61
C ALA A 242 -17.06 6.89 -8.72
N SER A 243 -18.30 6.39 -8.65
CA SER A 243 -18.62 4.96 -8.79
C SER A 243 -18.21 4.42 -10.17
N ARG A 244 -18.44 5.16 -11.24
CA ARG A 244 -18.03 4.79 -12.59
C ARG A 244 -16.51 4.81 -12.75
N LEU A 245 -15.86 5.88 -12.30
CA LEU A 245 -14.39 5.98 -12.35
C LEU A 245 -13.69 4.92 -11.49
N ALA A 246 -14.31 4.48 -10.41
CA ALA A 246 -13.79 3.40 -9.57
C ALA A 246 -13.66 2.05 -10.32
N LEU A 247 -14.36 1.84 -11.45
CA LEU A 247 -14.17 0.68 -12.31
C LEU A 247 -12.76 0.63 -12.91
N LEU A 248 -12.24 1.78 -13.34
CA LEU A 248 -10.91 1.91 -13.92
C LEU A 248 -9.80 1.66 -12.89
N GLY A 249 -10.07 1.98 -11.61
CA GLY A 249 -9.12 1.81 -10.50
C GLY A 249 -8.18 2.99 -10.31
N GLU A 250 -7.71 3.57 -11.37
CA GLU A 250 -6.96 4.82 -11.43
C GLU A 250 -7.46 5.65 -12.61
N VAL A 251 -7.43 6.98 -12.45
CA VAL A 251 -7.85 7.94 -13.48
C VAL A 251 -6.82 9.05 -13.60
N ASP A 252 -6.72 9.66 -14.77
CA ASP A 252 -5.83 10.82 -14.96
C ASP A 252 -6.29 11.99 -14.08
N GLU A 253 -5.33 12.78 -13.57
CA GLU A 253 -5.63 13.87 -12.63
C GLU A 253 -6.55 14.93 -13.24
N GLU A 254 -6.47 15.17 -14.54
CA GLU A 254 -7.38 16.08 -15.25
C GLU A 254 -8.81 15.56 -15.25
N GLU A 255 -9.01 14.29 -15.58
CA GLU A 255 -10.33 13.64 -15.59
C GLU A 255 -10.92 13.51 -14.18
N GLY A 256 -10.07 13.23 -13.18
CA GLY A 256 -10.44 13.07 -11.79
C GLY A 256 -10.43 14.38 -10.98
N ALA A 257 -10.14 15.53 -11.55
CA ALA A 257 -9.99 16.80 -10.83
C ALA A 257 -11.18 17.18 -9.95
N PHE A 258 -12.40 16.86 -10.38
CA PHE A 258 -13.63 17.12 -9.62
C PHE A 258 -13.75 16.29 -8.33
N LEU A 259 -12.95 15.22 -8.18
CA LEU A 259 -12.90 14.40 -6.97
C LEU A 259 -11.97 14.98 -5.89
N LEU A 260 -11.03 15.87 -6.27
CA LEU A 260 -10.01 16.39 -5.37
C LEU A 260 -10.58 17.12 -4.13
N PRO A 261 -11.68 17.89 -4.21
CA PRO A 261 -12.31 18.46 -3.01
C PRO A 261 -12.80 17.42 -2.01
N TYR A 262 -12.99 16.19 -2.43
CA TYR A 262 -13.48 15.04 -1.64
C TYR A 262 -12.39 13.97 -1.42
N ALA A 263 -11.13 14.33 -1.64
CA ALA A 263 -10.02 13.39 -1.59
C ALA A 263 -9.90 12.67 -0.24
N GLU A 264 -10.20 13.35 0.86
CA GLU A 264 -10.20 12.76 2.21
C GLU A 264 -11.31 11.72 2.39
N ASP A 265 -12.53 12.03 1.98
CA ASP A 265 -13.68 11.12 2.11
C ASP A 265 -13.57 9.90 1.19
N LEU A 266 -13.07 10.11 -0.03
CA LEU A 266 -12.83 9.08 -1.03
C LEU A 266 -11.50 8.34 -0.83
N LEU A 267 -10.69 8.75 0.14
CA LEU A 267 -9.35 8.18 0.41
C LEU A 267 -8.53 8.10 -0.88
N LEU A 268 -8.48 9.21 -1.61
CA LEU A 268 -7.75 9.27 -2.87
C LEU A 268 -6.25 9.37 -2.62
N GLU A 269 -5.49 8.64 -3.41
CA GLU A 269 -4.03 8.75 -3.49
C GLU A 269 -3.65 9.34 -4.84
N ARG A 270 -2.65 10.22 -4.85
CA ARG A 270 -2.07 10.75 -6.09
C ARG A 270 -0.79 10.00 -6.43
N ARG A 271 -0.70 9.52 -7.69
CA ARG A 271 0.48 8.83 -8.22
C ARG A 271 0.77 9.37 -9.62
N GLU A 272 1.90 10.04 -9.80
CA GLU A 272 2.42 10.45 -11.13
C GLU A 272 1.36 11.02 -12.10
N GLY A 273 0.56 12.00 -11.63
CA GLY A 273 -0.49 12.60 -12.44
C GLY A 273 -1.78 11.77 -12.53
N ARG A 274 -1.89 10.70 -11.74
CA ARG A 274 -3.08 9.87 -11.60
C ARG A 274 -3.68 9.94 -10.21
N ILE A 275 -4.99 9.77 -10.16
CA ILE A 275 -5.77 9.62 -8.93
C ILE A 275 -6.15 8.16 -8.78
N CYS A 276 -5.80 7.55 -7.64
CA CYS A 276 -6.11 6.16 -7.30
C CYS A 276 -7.09 6.12 -6.15
N PHE A 277 -8.13 5.30 -6.26
CA PHE A 277 -9.04 5.02 -5.15
C PHE A 277 -8.45 4.00 -4.19
N HIS A 278 -8.54 4.26 -2.88
CA HIS A 278 -8.22 3.22 -1.90
C HIS A 278 -9.04 1.95 -2.17
N PRO A 279 -8.46 0.73 -2.08
CA PRO A 279 -9.15 -0.52 -2.45
C PRO A 279 -10.50 -0.74 -1.76
N LEU A 280 -10.65 -0.33 -0.50
CA LEU A 280 -11.93 -0.45 0.23
C LEU A 280 -12.99 0.51 -0.34
N VAL A 281 -12.65 1.77 -0.58
CA VAL A 281 -13.55 2.76 -1.18
C VAL A 281 -13.92 2.33 -2.60
N ARG A 282 -12.94 1.89 -3.38
CA ARG A 282 -13.16 1.34 -4.71
C ARG A 282 -14.16 0.18 -4.71
N SER A 283 -14.00 -0.77 -3.80
CA SER A 283 -14.91 -1.91 -3.68
C SER A 283 -16.33 -1.46 -3.30
N ALA A 284 -16.44 -0.53 -2.36
CA ALA A 284 -17.73 0.05 -1.96
C ALA A 284 -18.40 0.78 -3.13
N LEU A 285 -17.69 1.68 -3.81
CA LEU A 285 -18.21 2.44 -4.95
C LEU A 285 -18.71 1.53 -6.09
N LYS A 286 -17.97 0.45 -6.39
CA LYS A 286 -18.39 -0.54 -7.38
C LYS A 286 -19.72 -1.22 -7.05
N ALA A 287 -20.01 -1.43 -5.78
CA ALA A 287 -21.26 -2.04 -5.33
C ALA A 287 -22.49 -1.14 -5.56
N LEU A 288 -22.31 0.15 -5.84
CA LEU A 288 -23.40 1.08 -6.21
C LEU A 288 -23.83 0.94 -7.68
N LEU A 289 -23.01 0.33 -8.52
CA LEU A 289 -23.30 0.22 -9.93
C LEU A 289 -24.24 -0.97 -10.21
N PRO A 290 -25.23 -0.83 -11.10
CA PRO A 290 -26.05 -1.93 -11.56
C PRO A 290 -25.19 -3.05 -12.19
N GLU A 291 -25.55 -4.32 -11.95
CA GLU A 291 -24.80 -5.49 -12.44
C GLU A 291 -24.49 -5.47 -13.96
N GLY A 292 -25.28 -4.74 -14.74
CA GLY A 292 -25.09 -4.60 -16.19
C GLY A 292 -24.02 -3.59 -16.62
N GLU A 293 -23.78 -2.53 -15.87
CA GLU A 293 -22.77 -1.51 -16.21
C GLU A 293 -21.34 -1.97 -15.93
N ALA A 294 -21.16 -2.86 -14.97
CA ALA A 294 -19.85 -3.42 -14.64
C ALA A 294 -19.26 -4.34 -15.73
N ARG A 295 -20.10 -4.87 -16.65
CA ARG A 295 -19.68 -5.78 -17.73
C ARG A 295 -19.39 -5.09 -19.07
N GLY A 296 -19.79 -3.83 -19.24
CA GLY A 296 -19.70 -3.12 -20.52
C GLY A 296 -18.44 -2.24 -20.69
N LEU A 297 -17.61 -2.10 -19.64
CA LEU A 297 -16.43 -1.22 -19.60
C LEU A 297 -15.11 -2.00 -19.36
N LEU A 298 -15.14 -3.32 -19.36
CA LEU A 298 -14.01 -4.23 -19.43
C LEU A 298 -13.86 -4.77 -20.84
#